data_8e0a38729f6f41535d0ccbf373fdb70e
#
_entry.id   8e0a38729f6f41535d0ccbf373fdb70e
#
_cell.length_a   1.000
_cell.length_b   1.000
_cell.length_c   1.000
_cell.angle_alpha   90.00
_cell.angle_beta   90.00
_cell.angle_gamma   90.00
#
_symmetry.space_group_name_H-M   'P 1'
#
loop_
_entity.id
_entity.type
_entity.pdbx_description
1 polymer ?
#
loop_
_entity_poly.entity_id
_entity_poly.type
_entity_poly.pdbx_seq_one_letter_code
_entity_poly.pdbx_strand_id
1 'polypeptide(L)'
;MNFSHPVYLDDLRACALRVPGLDSLRGKTVMITGATGMIGACMTDMLLSAVEDVHILALCRNAERAKARFAEQKNVEVISCDLTKPLAGLPGADYIVHAASNAHPMAFSTDPVGTMQSNIFGTMNLLDHLVSTGGKRLLFVSTGEIYGENPAVTDGFSEDSFGKI
;
A
#
# COMPACT_ATOMS: atom_id res chain seq x y z
N MET A 1 2.23 15.33 -9.52
CA MET A 1 0.88 14.84 -9.92
C MET A 1 -0.12 15.83 -9.36
N ASN A 2 -1.08 16.31 -10.13
CA ASN A 2 -2.08 17.26 -9.63
C ASN A 2 -3.28 16.45 -9.07
N PHE A 3 -3.33 16.32 -7.75
CA PHE A 3 -4.32 15.53 -7.02
C PHE A 3 -5.71 16.19 -6.92
N SER A 4 -5.83 17.43 -7.37
CA SER A 4 -7.11 18.15 -7.48
C SER A 4 -7.65 18.19 -8.92
N HIS A 5 -7.01 17.48 -9.86
CA HIS A 5 -7.48 17.45 -11.24
C HIS A 5 -8.84 16.75 -11.33
N PRO A 6 -9.84 17.34 -12.02
CA PRO A 6 -11.19 16.78 -12.06
C PRO A 6 -11.26 15.32 -12.52
N VAL A 7 -10.53 14.95 -13.57
CA VAL A 7 -10.46 13.56 -14.04
C VAL A 7 -10.00 12.60 -12.96
N TYR A 8 -8.96 12.97 -12.20
CA TYR A 8 -8.48 12.13 -11.10
C TYR A 8 -9.53 11.95 -10.00
N LEU A 9 -10.23 13.02 -9.65
CA LEU A 9 -11.30 12.95 -8.65
C LEU A 9 -12.48 12.10 -9.13
N ASP A 10 -12.83 12.17 -10.41
CA ASP A 10 -13.87 11.34 -11.01
C ASP A 10 -13.45 9.86 -11.03
N ASP A 11 -12.20 9.56 -11.34
CA ASP A 11 -11.64 8.20 -11.27
C ASP A 11 -11.70 7.64 -9.84
N LEU A 12 -11.34 8.43 -8.82
CA LEU A 12 -11.45 8.00 -7.41
C LEU A 12 -12.90 7.64 -7.05
N ARG A 13 -13.86 8.49 -7.43
CA ARG A 13 -15.30 8.24 -7.20
C ARG A 13 -15.77 6.98 -7.92
N ALA A 14 -15.38 6.82 -9.18
CA ALA A 14 -15.74 5.64 -9.97
C ALA A 14 -15.17 4.35 -9.38
N CYS A 15 -13.93 4.39 -8.85
CA CYS A 15 -13.32 3.27 -8.14
C CYS A 15 -14.09 2.96 -6.86
N ALA A 16 -14.39 3.96 -6.04
CA ALA A 16 -15.10 3.78 -4.77
C ALA A 16 -16.47 3.12 -4.96
N LEU A 17 -17.24 3.54 -5.98
CA LEU A 17 -18.56 2.97 -6.31
C LEU A 17 -18.50 1.49 -6.71
N ARG A 18 -17.34 0.98 -7.13
CA ARG A 18 -17.16 -0.42 -7.52
C ARG A 18 -16.70 -1.33 -6.38
N VAL A 19 -16.39 -0.77 -5.22
CA VAL A 19 -15.91 -1.54 -4.05
C VAL A 19 -17.06 -1.78 -3.08
N PRO A 20 -17.67 -2.97 -3.05
CA PRO A 20 -18.75 -3.25 -2.12
C PRO A 20 -18.23 -3.28 -0.68
N GLY A 21 -19.03 -2.76 0.25
CA GLY A 21 -18.71 -2.79 1.67
C GLY A 21 -17.62 -1.81 2.13
N LEU A 22 -17.28 -0.81 1.32
CA LEU A 22 -16.27 0.21 1.65
C LEU A 22 -16.65 0.96 2.94
N ASP A 23 -17.94 1.14 3.21
CA ASP A 23 -18.47 1.75 4.44
C ASP A 23 -18.08 1.00 5.72
N SER A 24 -17.70 -0.28 5.63
CA SER A 24 -17.22 -1.06 6.78
C SER A 24 -15.89 -0.53 7.34
N LEU A 25 -15.20 0.33 6.60
CA LEU A 25 -13.97 1.00 7.03
C LEU A 25 -14.23 2.31 7.77
N ARG A 26 -15.48 2.76 7.92
CA ARG A 26 -15.83 3.95 8.70
C ARG A 26 -15.31 3.85 10.13
N GLY A 27 -14.63 4.89 10.61
CA GLY A 27 -14.02 4.95 11.93
C GLY A 27 -12.88 3.94 12.15
N LYS A 28 -12.33 3.35 11.06
CA LYS A 28 -11.22 2.40 11.14
C LYS A 28 -9.89 3.07 10.87
N THR A 29 -8.85 2.48 11.44
CA THR A 29 -7.48 2.86 11.15
C THR A 29 -6.90 1.92 10.08
N VAL A 30 -6.43 2.50 8.97
CA VAL A 30 -5.79 1.79 7.87
C VAL A 30 -4.34 2.24 7.76
N MET A 31 -3.41 1.34 7.99
CA MET A 31 -1.99 1.59 7.79
C MET A 31 -1.63 1.31 6.33
N ILE A 32 -1.02 2.27 5.65
CA ILE A 32 -0.62 2.13 4.24
C ILE A 32 0.87 2.36 4.11
N THR A 33 1.61 1.32 3.74
CA THR A 33 3.02 1.46 3.38
C THR A 33 3.16 1.83 1.91
N GLY A 34 4.16 2.62 1.56
CA GLY A 34 4.27 3.13 0.20
C GLY A 34 3.18 4.14 -0.18
N ALA A 35 2.60 4.83 0.81
CA ALA A 35 1.50 5.79 0.64
C ALA A 35 1.80 6.97 -0.31
N THR A 36 3.07 7.23 -0.63
CA THR A 36 3.49 8.24 -1.60
C THR A 36 3.79 7.67 -2.99
N GLY A 37 3.71 6.36 -3.16
CA GLY A 37 3.81 5.66 -4.45
C GLY A 37 2.52 5.77 -5.26
N MET A 38 2.54 5.31 -6.50
CA MET A 38 1.38 5.43 -7.40
C MET A 38 0.14 4.70 -6.84
N ILE A 39 0.28 3.44 -6.46
CA ILE A 39 -0.84 2.63 -5.93
C ILE A 39 -1.24 3.11 -4.54
N GLY A 40 -0.29 3.23 -3.61
CA GLY A 40 -0.57 3.62 -2.23
C GLY A 40 -1.19 5.01 -2.11
N ALA A 41 -0.75 5.98 -2.93
CA ALA A 41 -1.35 7.32 -2.95
C ALA A 41 -2.79 7.29 -3.47
N CYS A 42 -3.05 6.57 -4.57
CA CYS A 42 -4.40 6.43 -5.11
C CYS A 42 -5.36 5.78 -4.11
N MET A 43 -4.93 4.71 -3.44
CA MET A 43 -5.73 4.05 -2.39
C MET A 43 -5.98 4.97 -1.20
N THR A 44 -4.97 5.72 -0.75
CA THR A 44 -5.12 6.71 0.31
C THR A 44 -6.16 7.76 -0.05
N ASP A 45 -6.05 8.36 -1.24
CA ASP A 45 -6.97 9.40 -1.69
C ASP A 45 -8.40 8.88 -1.87
N MET A 46 -8.55 7.66 -2.41
CA MET A 46 -9.86 7.02 -2.55
C MET A 46 -10.52 6.81 -1.19
N LEU A 47 -9.79 6.25 -0.21
CA LEU A 47 -10.32 6.02 1.13
C LEU A 47 -10.73 7.34 1.80
N LEU A 48 -9.88 8.37 1.73
CA LEU A 48 -10.18 9.67 2.32
C LEU A 48 -11.38 10.37 1.66
N SER A 49 -11.61 10.13 0.37
CA SER A 49 -12.72 10.75 -0.37
C SER A 49 -14.04 10.01 -0.22
N ALA A 50 -14.01 8.71 0.07
CA ALA A 50 -15.18 7.85 0.01
C ALA A 50 -15.61 7.26 1.37
N VAL A 51 -14.74 7.27 2.37
CA VAL A 51 -15.01 6.68 3.69
C VAL A 51 -14.96 7.76 4.76
N GLU A 52 -16.09 7.97 5.41
CA GLU A 52 -16.19 8.93 6.51
C GLU A 52 -15.40 8.44 7.74
N ASP A 53 -14.69 9.35 8.40
CA ASP A 53 -13.92 9.10 9.62
C ASP A 53 -12.87 7.99 9.51
N VAL A 54 -12.42 7.62 8.31
CA VAL A 54 -11.26 6.74 8.17
C VAL A 54 -10.00 7.47 8.62
N HIS A 55 -9.15 6.78 9.39
CA HIS A 55 -7.84 7.27 9.79
C HIS A 55 -6.74 6.53 9.05
N ILE A 56 -5.81 7.25 8.44
CA ILE A 56 -4.72 6.68 7.65
C ILE A 56 -3.38 6.87 8.36
N LEU A 57 -2.68 5.77 8.61
CA LEU A 57 -1.28 5.78 9.01
C LEU A 57 -0.41 5.60 7.76
N ALA A 58 0.15 6.70 7.26
CA ALA A 58 0.96 6.69 6.04
C ALA A 58 2.42 6.39 6.36
N LEU A 59 2.83 5.12 6.24
CA LEU A 59 4.21 4.70 6.49
C LEU A 59 5.10 4.93 5.27
N CYS A 60 6.19 5.61 5.47
CA CYS A 60 7.13 5.96 4.41
C CYS A 60 8.57 6.10 4.90
N ARG A 61 9.54 6.02 3.99
CA ARG A 61 10.96 6.30 4.28
C ARG A 61 11.27 7.80 4.26
N ASN A 62 10.59 8.54 3.39
CA ASN A 62 10.79 9.99 3.23
C ASN A 62 9.60 10.76 3.82
N ALA A 63 9.72 11.15 5.09
CA ALA A 63 8.69 11.88 5.80
C ALA A 63 8.35 13.24 5.17
N GLU A 64 9.35 13.98 4.68
CA GLU A 64 9.14 15.31 4.10
C GLU A 64 8.25 15.26 2.86
N ARG A 65 8.53 14.29 1.97
CA ARG A 65 7.69 14.07 0.79
C ARG A 65 6.26 13.69 1.17
N ALA A 66 6.10 12.85 2.19
CA ALA A 66 4.78 12.41 2.63
C ALA A 66 4.02 13.55 3.33
N LYS A 67 4.66 14.31 4.21
CA LYS A 67 4.06 15.47 4.86
C LYS A 67 3.62 16.53 3.85
N ALA A 68 4.46 16.83 2.85
CA ALA A 68 4.07 17.74 1.77
C ALA A 68 2.89 17.21 0.94
N ARG A 69 2.81 15.88 0.75
CA ARG A 69 1.72 15.23 0.00
C ARG A 69 0.39 15.29 0.74
N PHE A 70 0.41 15.13 2.05
CA PHE A 70 -0.78 14.99 2.89
C PHE A 70 -1.01 16.19 3.81
N ALA A 71 -0.39 17.36 3.52
CA ALA A 71 -0.42 18.54 4.39
C ALA A 71 -1.85 19.02 4.74
N GLU A 72 -2.78 18.87 3.81
CA GLU A 72 -4.18 19.30 3.98
C GLU A 72 -5.10 18.21 4.52
N GLN A 73 -4.58 16.98 4.72
CA GLN A 73 -5.37 15.81 5.11
C GLN A 73 -5.32 15.60 6.62
N LYS A 74 -6.39 16.02 7.32
CA LYS A 74 -6.48 15.94 8.79
C LYS A 74 -6.50 14.49 9.32
N ASN A 75 -6.98 13.56 8.51
CA ASN A 75 -7.12 12.14 8.88
C ASN A 75 -5.91 11.29 8.45
N VAL A 76 -4.78 11.92 8.10
CA VAL A 76 -3.55 11.22 7.73
C VAL A 76 -2.43 11.54 8.73
N GLU A 77 -1.94 10.53 9.37
CA GLU A 77 -0.72 10.59 10.19
C GLU A 77 0.46 10.04 9.38
N VAL A 78 1.50 10.85 9.20
CA VAL A 78 2.72 10.45 8.48
C VAL A 78 3.73 9.89 9.46
N ILE A 79 4.11 8.62 9.26
CA ILE A 79 5.08 7.91 10.08
C ILE A 79 6.30 7.55 9.23
N SER A 80 7.47 8.05 9.65
CA SER A 80 8.74 7.68 9.01
C SER A 80 9.29 6.42 9.65
N CYS A 81 9.46 5.38 8.86
CA CYS A 81 10.03 4.12 9.35
C CYS A 81 10.76 3.34 8.26
N ASP A 82 11.68 2.50 8.69
CA ASP A 82 12.32 1.47 7.88
C ASP A 82 11.64 0.12 8.16
N LEU A 83 10.87 -0.38 7.20
CA LEU A 83 10.13 -1.63 7.35
C LEU A 83 11.02 -2.87 7.55
N THR A 84 12.31 -2.78 7.24
CA THR A 84 13.27 -3.88 7.49
C THR A 84 13.63 -4.03 8.97
N LYS A 85 13.17 -3.09 9.80
CA LYS A 85 13.39 -3.06 11.26
C LYS A 85 12.08 -3.38 11.98
N PRO A 86 12.16 -3.88 13.23
CA PRO A 86 10.98 -4.06 14.06
C PRO A 86 10.15 -2.78 14.20
N LEU A 87 8.85 -2.89 14.10
CA LEU A 87 7.92 -1.75 14.14
C LEU A 87 7.41 -1.45 15.56
N ALA A 88 8.27 -1.63 16.57
CA ALA A 88 7.92 -1.40 17.97
C ALA A 88 7.53 0.07 18.21
N GLY A 89 6.45 0.27 18.97
CA GLY A 89 5.97 1.61 19.34
C GLY A 89 5.14 2.33 18.29
N LEU A 90 4.89 1.73 17.12
CA LEU A 90 3.93 2.29 16.15
C LEU A 90 2.50 2.09 16.62
N PRO A 91 1.58 3.03 16.27
CA PRO A 91 0.16 2.86 16.52
C PRO A 91 -0.39 1.60 15.85
N GLY A 92 -1.34 0.93 16.51
CA GLY A 92 -2.05 -0.20 15.91
C GLY A 92 -2.97 0.25 14.78
N ALA A 93 -3.28 -0.68 13.89
CA ALA A 93 -4.22 -0.47 12.80
C ALA A 93 -5.20 -1.64 12.67
N ASP A 94 -6.46 -1.37 12.29
CA ASP A 94 -7.43 -2.44 11.98
C ASP A 94 -7.00 -3.22 10.73
N TYR A 95 -6.46 -2.51 9.73
CA TYR A 95 -6.06 -3.06 8.43
C TYR A 95 -4.71 -2.50 8.00
N ILE A 96 -3.94 -3.32 7.29
CA ILE A 96 -2.68 -2.91 6.68
C ILE A 96 -2.75 -3.12 5.17
N VAL A 97 -2.37 -2.10 4.40
CA VAL A 97 -2.07 -2.21 2.97
C VAL A 97 -0.57 -2.09 2.77
N HIS A 98 0.06 -3.18 2.37
CA HIS A 98 1.49 -3.21 2.12
C HIS A 98 1.77 -3.02 0.62
N ALA A 99 2.02 -1.75 0.22
CA ALA A 99 2.34 -1.36 -1.15
C ALA A 99 3.77 -0.78 -1.30
N ALA A 100 4.57 -0.86 -0.23
CA ALA A 100 5.97 -0.43 -0.29
C ALA A 100 6.85 -1.54 -0.85
N SER A 101 7.49 -1.27 -1.97
CA SER A 101 8.54 -2.10 -2.55
C SER A 101 9.47 -1.24 -3.40
N ASN A 102 10.66 -1.72 -3.65
CA ASN A 102 11.56 -1.16 -4.67
C ASN A 102 11.15 -1.72 -6.04
N ALA A 103 9.98 -1.32 -6.55
CA ALA A 103 9.41 -1.82 -7.81
C ALA A 103 10.06 -1.22 -9.07
N HIS A 104 11.35 -0.92 -9.04
CA HIS A 104 12.07 -0.28 -10.13
C HIS A 104 13.15 -1.22 -10.66
N PRO A 105 13.22 -1.52 -11.98
CA PRO A 105 14.20 -2.47 -12.55
C PRO A 105 15.64 -2.16 -12.15
N MET A 106 16.01 -0.88 -12.08
CA MET A 106 17.33 -0.45 -11.63
C MET A 106 17.62 -0.91 -10.19
N ALA A 107 16.64 -0.88 -9.28
CA ALA A 107 16.83 -1.33 -7.91
C ALA A 107 17.08 -2.85 -7.84
N PHE A 108 16.43 -3.61 -8.68
CA PHE A 108 16.64 -5.07 -8.76
C PHE A 108 18.07 -5.43 -9.20
N SER A 109 18.68 -4.63 -10.08
CA SER A 109 20.03 -4.87 -10.57
C SER A 109 21.12 -4.28 -9.66
N THR A 110 20.87 -3.13 -9.02
CA THR A 110 21.88 -2.43 -8.20
C THR A 110 21.87 -2.82 -6.73
N ASP A 111 20.70 -3.19 -6.19
CA ASP A 111 20.52 -3.62 -4.80
C ASP A 111 19.48 -4.77 -4.69
N PRO A 112 19.80 -5.96 -5.22
CA PRO A 112 18.88 -7.11 -5.16
C PRO A 112 18.64 -7.59 -3.73
N VAL A 113 19.67 -7.57 -2.88
CA VAL A 113 19.57 -8.01 -1.49
C VAL A 113 18.70 -7.08 -0.68
N GLY A 114 18.90 -5.76 -0.79
CA GLY A 114 18.07 -4.76 -0.08
C GLY A 114 16.61 -4.80 -0.56
N THR A 115 16.37 -5.07 -1.85
CA THR A 115 15.03 -5.26 -2.41
C THR A 115 14.37 -6.49 -1.79
N MET A 116 15.07 -7.62 -1.75
CA MET A 116 14.58 -8.85 -1.11
C MET A 116 14.32 -8.67 0.38
N GLN A 117 15.23 -8.01 1.10
CA GLN A 117 15.06 -7.71 2.53
C GLN A 117 13.82 -6.84 2.79
N SER A 118 13.61 -5.79 1.98
CA SER A 118 12.44 -4.93 2.09
C SER A 118 11.14 -5.71 1.91
N ASN A 119 11.09 -6.62 0.95
CA ASN A 119 9.90 -7.40 0.65
C ASN A 119 9.63 -8.47 1.71
N ILE A 120 10.66 -9.19 2.16
CA ILE A 120 10.52 -10.30 3.12
C ILE A 120 10.39 -9.75 4.54
N PHE A 121 11.40 -9.05 5.04
CA PHE A 121 11.39 -8.56 6.42
C PHE A 121 10.35 -7.48 6.64
N GLY A 122 10.12 -6.61 5.63
CA GLY A 122 9.06 -5.62 5.69
C GLY A 122 7.69 -6.26 5.88
N THR A 123 7.39 -7.31 5.12
CA THR A 123 6.13 -8.05 5.25
C THR A 123 6.03 -8.77 6.59
N MET A 124 7.10 -9.43 7.04
CA MET A 124 7.14 -10.12 8.34
C MET A 124 6.90 -9.14 9.49
N ASN A 125 7.62 -8.02 9.51
CA ASN A 125 7.48 -7.01 10.56
C ASN A 125 6.06 -6.40 10.60
N LEU A 126 5.43 -6.20 9.44
CA LEU A 126 4.05 -5.73 9.37
C LEU A 126 3.04 -6.78 9.87
N LEU A 127 3.26 -8.05 9.59
CA LEU A 127 2.43 -9.15 10.11
C LEU A 127 2.57 -9.28 11.63
N ASP A 128 3.80 -9.24 12.15
CA ASP A 128 4.06 -9.27 13.59
C ASP A 128 3.42 -8.08 14.30
N HIS A 129 3.51 -6.88 13.70
CA HIS A 129 2.87 -5.68 14.22
C HIS A 129 1.34 -5.81 14.20
N LEU A 130 0.74 -6.28 13.10
CA LEU A 130 -0.70 -6.49 12.99
C LEU A 130 -1.21 -7.44 14.08
N VAL A 131 -0.53 -8.58 14.27
CA VAL A 131 -0.90 -9.57 15.28
C VAL A 131 -0.75 -8.99 16.69
N SER A 132 0.37 -8.34 17.00
CA SER A 132 0.65 -7.80 18.33
C SER A 132 -0.28 -6.67 18.74
N THR A 133 -0.84 -5.92 17.78
CA THR A 133 -1.75 -4.80 18.02
C THR A 133 -3.22 -5.17 17.85
N GLY A 134 -3.54 -6.42 17.54
CA GLY A 134 -4.91 -6.90 17.38
C GLY A 134 -5.60 -6.46 16.09
N GLY A 135 -4.83 -6.16 15.06
CA GLY A 135 -5.35 -5.83 13.73
C GLY A 135 -6.00 -7.03 13.04
N LYS A 136 -6.76 -6.78 11.99
CA LYS A 136 -7.65 -7.80 11.40
C LYS A 136 -7.09 -8.45 10.15
N ARG A 137 -6.57 -7.66 9.21
CA ARG A 137 -6.12 -8.15 7.89
C ARG A 137 -4.98 -7.31 7.34
N LEU A 138 -4.13 -7.98 6.56
CA LEU A 138 -3.11 -7.36 5.73
C LEU A 138 -3.42 -7.68 4.26
N LEU A 139 -3.43 -6.63 3.43
CA LEU A 139 -3.42 -6.73 1.97
C LEU A 139 -1.99 -6.51 1.48
N PHE A 140 -1.41 -7.51 0.85
CA PHE A 140 -0.10 -7.41 0.19
C PHE A 140 -0.29 -7.10 -1.28
N VAL A 141 0.26 -5.98 -1.76
CA VAL A 141 0.30 -5.66 -3.18
C VAL A 141 1.45 -6.43 -3.81
N SER A 142 1.11 -7.56 -4.41
CA SER A 142 2.05 -8.49 -5.03
C SER A 142 2.55 -7.97 -6.39
N THR A 143 3.00 -8.84 -7.25
CA THR A 143 3.58 -8.52 -8.56
C THR A 143 3.10 -9.51 -9.61
N GLY A 144 3.01 -9.06 -10.87
CA GLY A 144 2.74 -9.94 -12.00
C GLY A 144 3.89 -10.92 -12.32
N GLU A 145 5.10 -10.65 -11.80
CA GLU A 145 6.27 -11.50 -12.00
C GLU A 145 6.11 -12.92 -11.43
N ILE A 146 5.17 -13.13 -10.51
CA ILE A 146 4.87 -14.46 -9.97
C ILE A 146 4.40 -15.46 -11.04
N TYR A 147 3.89 -14.93 -12.16
CA TYR A 147 3.43 -15.77 -13.27
C TYR A 147 4.54 -16.14 -14.26
N GLY A 148 5.72 -15.50 -14.15
CA GLY A 148 6.84 -15.70 -15.05
C GLY A 148 6.49 -15.43 -16.52
N GLU A 149 7.29 -15.97 -17.42
CA GLU A 149 7.02 -15.91 -18.87
C GLU A 149 6.28 -17.16 -19.34
N ASN A 150 5.12 -16.99 -19.96
CA ASN A 150 4.39 -18.07 -20.60
C ASN A 150 3.87 -17.63 -21.97
N PRO A 151 4.62 -17.91 -23.06
CA PRO A 151 4.27 -17.50 -24.41
C PRO A 151 2.94 -18.09 -24.94
N ALA A 152 2.45 -19.16 -24.30
CA ALA A 152 1.19 -19.80 -24.69
C ALA A 152 -0.04 -19.08 -24.10
N VAL A 153 0.16 -18.10 -23.19
CA VAL A 153 -0.94 -17.31 -22.61
C VAL A 153 -1.08 -16.01 -23.37
N THR A 154 -2.13 -15.87 -24.17
CA THR A 154 -2.40 -14.68 -24.99
C THR A 154 -3.40 -13.72 -24.36
N ASP A 155 -4.28 -14.19 -23.48
CA ASP A 155 -5.42 -13.42 -22.94
C ASP A 155 -5.23 -12.96 -21.49
N GLY A 156 -4.02 -13.09 -20.95
CA GLY A 156 -3.66 -12.77 -19.58
C GLY A 156 -3.64 -14.00 -18.65
N PHE A 157 -3.04 -13.80 -17.48
CA PHE A 157 -2.93 -14.84 -16.46
C PHE A 157 -4.15 -14.82 -15.55
N SER A 158 -4.63 -15.99 -15.16
CA SER A 158 -5.58 -16.18 -14.05
C SER A 158 -4.84 -16.57 -12.78
N GLU A 159 -5.53 -16.54 -11.63
CA GLU A 159 -4.97 -16.95 -10.35
C GLU A 159 -4.54 -18.44 -10.31
N ASP A 160 -5.09 -19.25 -11.20
CA ASP A 160 -4.72 -20.67 -11.36
C ASP A 160 -3.53 -20.88 -12.32
N SER A 161 -3.00 -19.81 -12.90
CA SER A 161 -1.87 -19.91 -13.81
C SER A 161 -0.57 -20.12 -13.03
N PHE A 162 0.15 -21.21 -13.35
CA PHE A 162 1.48 -21.44 -12.79
C PHE A 162 2.54 -20.81 -13.69
N GLY A 163 3.36 -19.95 -13.12
CA GLY A 163 4.46 -19.33 -13.82
C GLY A 163 5.57 -20.33 -14.16
N LYS A 164 6.27 -20.07 -15.24
CA LYS A 164 7.56 -20.69 -15.53
C LYS A 164 8.64 -19.73 -15.05
N ILE A 165 9.13 -19.95 -13.85
CA ILE A 165 10.21 -19.20 -13.23
C ILE A 165 11.54 -19.87 -13.55
#